data_1669299868d7bd2443145d189c477daf
#
_entry.id   1669299868d7bd2443145d189c477daf
#
_cell.length_a   1.000
_cell.length_b   1.000
_cell.length_c   1.000
_cell.angle_alpha   90.00
_cell.angle_beta   90.00
_cell.angle_gamma   90.00
#
_symmetry.space_group_name_H-M   'P 1'
#
loop_
_entity.id
_entity.type
_entity.pdbx_description
1 polymer ?
#
loop_
_entity_poly.entity_id
_entity_poly.type
_entity_poly.pdbx_seq_one_letter_code
_entity_poly.pdbx_strand_id
1 'polypeptide(L)'
;MSFVLIAPEFVTAAAGDLTNLGSSISAANASAASATTQVLAAGADEVSARIAALFGGFGLEYQAISAQVAAYHQRFVQALSTGAGAYASAEAAAAEQIVLGVINAPTQALLGRPLIGDGANATTPGGAGGAGGLLFGNGGAGAAGAPGQAGGPGGPAGLWGNGGPGGAGGSGGGTGGAGGAGGWXXXXXXXXXXXXXXXERFTSSTNHRLRGTL
;
A
#
# COMPACT_ATOMS: atom_id res chain seq x y z
N MET A 1 3.61 -9.81 26.47
CA MET A 1 3.41 -8.75 25.44
C MET A 1 2.06 -8.10 25.69
N SER A 2 2.06 -6.78 25.80
CA SER A 2 0.83 -6.02 26.02
C SER A 2 0.13 -5.84 24.69
N PHE A 3 -1.04 -6.42 24.55
CA PHE A 3 -1.86 -6.23 23.36
C PHE A 3 -2.67 -4.95 23.55
N VAL A 4 -2.28 -3.89 22.88
CA VAL A 4 -3.09 -2.67 22.80
C VAL A 4 -4.05 -2.87 21.63
N LEU A 5 -5.31 -3.10 21.95
CA LEU A 5 -6.36 -3.16 20.95
C LEU A 5 -6.73 -1.72 20.58
N ILE A 6 -6.24 -1.27 19.46
CA ILE A 6 -6.62 0.02 18.89
C ILE A 6 -7.80 -0.26 17.96
N ALA A 7 -8.93 0.39 18.24
CA ALA A 7 -10.10 0.28 17.38
C ALA A 7 -10.05 1.45 16.38
N PRO A 8 -9.64 1.21 15.13
CA PRO A 8 -9.45 2.28 14.15
C PRO A 8 -10.71 3.09 13.88
N GLU A 9 -11.88 2.49 14.06
CA GLU A 9 -13.17 3.16 13.88
C GLU A 9 -13.37 4.29 14.88
N PHE A 10 -12.90 4.14 16.14
CA PHE A 10 -13.00 5.23 17.13
C PHE A 10 -12.08 6.39 16.75
N VAL A 11 -10.88 6.08 16.23
CA VAL A 11 -9.93 7.11 15.79
C VAL A 11 -10.49 7.86 14.58
N THR A 12 -11.12 7.13 13.65
CA THR A 12 -11.76 7.73 12.46
C THR A 12 -12.93 8.63 12.87
N ALA A 13 -13.76 8.17 13.83
CA ALA A 13 -14.87 8.98 14.34
C ALA A 13 -14.35 10.26 15.02
N ALA A 14 -13.31 10.14 15.84
CA ALA A 14 -12.69 11.30 16.50
C ALA A 14 -12.11 12.30 15.48
N ALA A 15 -11.52 11.80 14.39
CA ALA A 15 -11.03 12.67 13.30
C ALA A 15 -12.19 13.43 12.64
N GLY A 16 -13.33 12.78 12.46
CA GLY A 16 -14.54 13.39 11.95
C GLY A 16 -15.04 14.50 12.88
N ASP A 17 -15.10 14.22 14.19
CA ASP A 17 -15.52 15.23 15.18
C ASP A 17 -14.58 16.44 15.19
N LEU A 18 -13.27 16.19 15.08
CA LEU A 18 -12.28 17.27 15.01
C LEU A 18 -12.45 18.11 13.72
N THR A 19 -12.81 17.48 12.62
CA THR A 19 -13.12 18.21 11.37
C THR A 19 -14.31 19.15 11.56
N ASN A 20 -15.37 18.66 12.20
CA ASN A 20 -16.57 19.45 12.48
C ASN A 20 -16.25 20.61 13.44
N LEU A 21 -15.44 20.35 14.46
CA LEU A 21 -15.00 21.37 15.41
C LEU A 21 -14.20 22.46 14.69
N GLY A 22 -13.25 22.07 13.83
CA GLY A 22 -12.47 23.01 13.04
C GLY A 22 -13.34 23.91 12.16
N SER A 23 -14.36 23.33 11.54
CA SER A 23 -15.34 24.07 10.71
C SER A 23 -16.13 25.07 11.55
N SER A 24 -16.58 24.65 12.73
CA SER A 24 -17.35 25.52 13.64
C SER A 24 -16.49 26.70 14.13
N ILE A 25 -15.23 26.45 14.51
CA ILE A 25 -14.31 27.50 14.94
C ILE A 25 -14.05 28.47 13.78
N SER A 26 -13.85 27.96 12.58
CA SER A 26 -13.61 28.79 11.40
C SER A 26 -14.80 29.71 11.10
N ALA A 27 -16.02 29.16 11.19
CA ALA A 27 -17.25 29.95 10.98
C ALA A 27 -17.40 31.04 12.06
N ALA A 28 -17.11 30.70 13.33
CA ALA A 28 -17.17 31.66 14.43
C ALA A 28 -16.16 32.80 14.23
N ASN A 29 -14.93 32.47 13.85
CA ASN A 29 -13.89 33.47 13.59
C ASN A 29 -14.26 34.38 12.41
N ALA A 30 -14.81 33.80 11.34
CA ALA A 30 -15.27 34.59 10.19
C ALA A 30 -16.41 35.56 10.58
N SER A 31 -17.33 35.09 11.42
CA SER A 31 -18.46 35.96 11.84
C SER A 31 -18.00 37.12 12.74
N ALA A 32 -16.95 36.91 13.55
CA ALA A 32 -16.40 37.91 14.45
C ALA A 32 -15.41 38.89 13.77
N ALA A 33 -14.91 38.53 12.57
CA ALA A 33 -13.79 39.23 11.94
C ALA A 33 -14.08 40.74 11.74
N SER A 34 -15.20 41.13 11.15
CA SER A 34 -15.48 42.55 10.87
C SER A 34 -15.63 43.37 12.15
N ALA A 35 -16.32 42.81 13.16
CA ALA A 35 -16.55 43.52 14.44
C ALA A 35 -15.24 43.72 15.22
N THR A 36 -14.27 42.82 15.08
CA THR A 36 -13.02 42.91 15.85
C THR A 36 -11.90 43.65 15.11
N THR A 37 -11.94 43.67 13.76
CA THR A 37 -10.90 44.35 12.96
C THR A 37 -11.28 45.77 12.55
N GLN A 38 -12.58 46.12 12.60
CA GLN A 38 -13.09 47.45 12.19
C GLN A 38 -13.72 48.16 13.37
N VAL A 39 -12.99 48.26 14.47
CA VAL A 39 -13.48 48.94 15.69
C VAL A 39 -13.62 50.43 15.42
N LEU A 40 -14.81 50.96 15.67
CA LEU A 40 -15.09 52.41 15.49
C LEU A 40 -14.57 53.19 16.70
N ALA A 41 -14.01 54.38 16.42
CA ALA A 41 -13.60 55.30 17.49
C ALA A 41 -14.79 55.74 18.31
N ALA A 42 -14.65 55.81 19.64
CA ALA A 42 -15.74 56.23 20.53
C ALA A 42 -16.04 57.71 20.42
N GLY A 43 -15.09 58.52 19.96
CA GLY A 43 -15.23 59.95 19.75
C GLY A 43 -14.43 60.45 18.56
N ALA A 44 -14.61 61.70 18.20
CA ALA A 44 -13.90 62.33 17.08
C ALA A 44 -12.54 62.92 17.50
N ASP A 45 -11.96 62.36 18.57
CA ASP A 45 -10.68 62.86 19.11
C ASP A 45 -9.56 61.85 18.80
N GLU A 46 -8.33 62.33 18.87
CA GLU A 46 -7.14 61.58 18.54
C GLU A 46 -6.94 60.34 19.44
N VAL A 47 -7.29 60.43 20.72
CA VAL A 47 -7.12 59.32 21.67
C VAL A 47 -8.07 58.19 21.34
N SER A 48 -9.35 58.51 21.10
CA SER A 48 -10.36 57.53 20.70
C SER A 48 -9.99 56.83 19.40
N ALA A 49 -9.46 57.55 18.42
CA ALA A 49 -9.00 57.01 17.15
C ALA A 49 -7.82 56.03 17.33
N ARG A 50 -6.84 56.43 18.19
CA ARG A 50 -5.68 55.52 18.45
C ARG A 50 -6.05 54.27 19.21
N ILE A 51 -7.01 54.37 20.15
CA ILE A 51 -7.52 53.20 20.88
C ILE A 51 -8.21 52.24 19.92
N ALA A 52 -9.09 52.77 19.05
CA ALA A 52 -9.76 51.94 18.05
C ALA A 52 -8.78 51.24 17.11
N ALA A 53 -7.72 51.95 16.67
CA ALA A 53 -6.67 51.39 15.83
C ALA A 53 -5.92 50.28 16.53
N LEU A 54 -5.64 50.44 17.85
CA LEU A 54 -4.93 49.40 18.64
C LEU A 54 -5.77 48.10 18.71
N PHE A 55 -7.05 48.22 19.03
CA PHE A 55 -7.93 47.05 19.12
C PHE A 55 -8.16 46.41 17.74
N GLY A 56 -8.31 47.20 16.68
CA GLY A 56 -8.40 46.71 15.32
C GLY A 56 -7.12 45.95 14.91
N GLY A 57 -5.96 46.46 15.32
CA GLY A 57 -4.68 45.80 15.09
C GLY A 57 -4.62 44.43 15.75
N PHE A 58 -5.02 44.32 17.01
CA PHE A 58 -5.11 43.02 17.70
C PHE A 58 -6.07 42.07 17.01
N GLY A 59 -7.18 42.58 16.50
CA GLY A 59 -8.16 41.80 15.72
C GLY A 59 -7.48 41.18 14.49
N LEU A 60 -6.72 41.99 13.75
CA LEU A 60 -6.01 41.52 12.55
C LEU A 60 -4.93 40.45 12.91
N GLU A 61 -4.18 40.67 13.98
CA GLU A 61 -3.20 39.70 14.47
C GLU A 61 -3.89 38.37 14.84
N TYR A 62 -5.01 38.45 15.54
CA TYR A 62 -5.79 37.25 15.89
C TYR A 62 -6.22 36.48 14.63
N GLN A 63 -6.71 37.19 13.61
CA GLN A 63 -7.16 36.54 12.37
C GLN A 63 -5.99 35.82 11.68
N ALA A 64 -4.80 36.42 11.67
CA ALA A 64 -3.60 35.80 11.10
C ALA A 64 -3.20 34.54 11.86
N ILE A 65 -3.23 34.59 13.20
CA ILE A 65 -2.89 33.43 14.05
C ILE A 65 -3.96 32.34 13.88
N SER A 66 -5.25 32.70 13.82
CA SER A 66 -6.32 31.73 13.67
C SER A 66 -6.21 30.96 12.36
N ALA A 67 -5.76 31.62 11.28
CA ALA A 67 -5.50 30.94 10.00
C ALA A 67 -4.39 29.90 10.12
N GLN A 68 -3.31 30.23 10.85
CA GLN A 68 -2.22 29.27 11.11
C GLN A 68 -2.70 28.08 11.94
N VAL A 69 -3.48 28.35 12.99
CA VAL A 69 -4.06 27.31 13.84
C VAL A 69 -4.97 26.39 13.01
N ALA A 70 -5.78 26.95 12.13
CA ALA A 70 -6.64 26.16 11.24
C ALA A 70 -5.81 25.22 10.35
N ALA A 71 -4.70 25.71 9.80
CA ALA A 71 -3.81 24.88 8.97
C ALA A 71 -3.17 23.75 9.78
N TYR A 72 -2.74 24.01 11.03
CA TYR A 72 -2.22 22.98 11.93
C TYR A 72 -3.28 21.95 12.26
N HIS A 73 -4.49 22.40 12.56
CA HIS A 73 -5.62 21.53 12.88
C HIS A 73 -5.91 20.57 11.72
N GLN A 74 -5.94 21.09 10.48
CA GLN A 74 -6.16 20.27 9.30
C GLN A 74 -5.07 19.19 9.11
N ARG A 75 -3.82 19.58 9.30
CA ARG A 75 -2.69 18.61 9.21
C ARG A 75 -2.80 17.53 10.29
N PHE A 76 -3.18 17.92 11.50
CA PHE A 76 -3.37 16.98 12.60
C PHE A 76 -4.48 15.97 12.29
N VAL A 77 -5.64 16.46 11.81
CA VAL A 77 -6.77 15.60 11.45
C VAL A 77 -6.37 14.63 10.32
N GLN A 78 -5.65 15.14 9.33
CA GLN A 78 -5.18 14.31 8.21
C GLN A 78 -4.22 13.21 8.71
N ALA A 79 -3.28 13.54 9.58
CA ALA A 79 -2.34 12.56 10.15
C ALA A 79 -3.09 11.50 10.96
N LEU A 80 -4.09 11.91 11.73
CA LEU A 80 -4.91 11.00 12.52
C LEU A 80 -5.69 10.02 11.63
N SER A 81 -6.30 10.52 10.55
CA SER A 81 -7.05 9.70 9.59
C SER A 81 -6.13 8.71 8.86
N THR A 82 -4.95 9.17 8.44
CA THR A 82 -3.95 8.33 7.77
C THR A 82 -3.49 7.21 8.71
N GLY A 83 -3.22 7.55 9.98
CA GLY A 83 -2.83 6.57 10.99
C GLY A 83 -3.91 5.52 11.23
N ALA A 84 -5.16 5.96 11.36
CA ALA A 84 -6.29 5.03 11.54
C ALA A 84 -6.40 4.05 10.36
N GLY A 85 -6.27 4.57 9.13
CA GLY A 85 -6.30 3.74 7.92
C GLY A 85 -5.17 2.70 7.90
N ALA A 86 -3.97 3.10 8.30
CA ALA A 86 -2.82 2.20 8.37
C ALA A 86 -3.06 1.07 9.37
N TYR A 87 -3.62 1.37 10.54
CA TYR A 87 -3.97 0.34 11.54
C TYR A 87 -5.04 -0.61 11.01
N ALA A 88 -6.09 -0.07 10.36
CA ALA A 88 -7.17 -0.88 9.79
C ALA A 88 -6.64 -1.86 8.74
N SER A 89 -5.77 -1.40 7.85
CA SER A 89 -5.19 -2.26 6.81
C SER A 89 -4.26 -3.32 7.40
N ALA A 90 -3.49 -2.99 8.44
CA ALA A 90 -2.62 -3.96 9.12
C ALA A 90 -3.44 -5.05 9.81
N GLU A 91 -4.57 -4.69 10.45
CA GLU A 91 -5.46 -5.67 11.09
C GLU A 91 -6.10 -6.59 10.06
N ALA A 92 -6.55 -6.04 8.91
CA ALA A 92 -7.14 -6.84 7.84
C ALA A 92 -6.13 -7.84 7.28
N ALA A 93 -4.88 -7.41 7.06
CA ALA A 93 -3.80 -8.29 6.58
C ALA A 93 -3.49 -9.40 7.59
N ALA A 94 -3.47 -9.07 8.89
CA ALA A 94 -3.23 -10.06 9.95
C ALA A 94 -4.35 -11.11 9.99
N ALA A 95 -5.60 -10.67 9.87
CA ALA A 95 -6.75 -11.57 9.85
C ALA A 95 -6.68 -12.52 8.64
N GLU A 96 -6.33 -11.97 7.46
CA GLU A 96 -6.16 -12.77 6.25
C GLU A 96 -5.09 -13.87 6.46
N GLN A 97 -3.96 -13.51 7.05
CA GLN A 97 -2.87 -14.47 7.30
C GLN A 97 -3.31 -15.58 8.27
N ILE A 98 -4.10 -15.25 9.29
CA ILE A 98 -4.62 -16.24 10.23
C ILE A 98 -5.55 -17.22 9.49
N VAL A 99 -6.47 -16.70 8.68
CA VAL A 99 -7.42 -17.52 7.92
C VAL A 99 -6.66 -18.43 6.93
N LEU A 100 -5.69 -17.86 6.19
CA LEU A 100 -4.87 -18.64 5.26
C LEU A 100 -4.05 -19.70 6.00
N GLY A 101 -3.56 -19.40 7.20
CA GLY A 101 -2.84 -20.36 8.02
C GLY A 101 -3.69 -21.57 8.37
N VAL A 102 -4.93 -21.33 8.81
CA VAL A 102 -5.87 -22.42 9.14
C VAL A 102 -6.22 -23.25 7.89
N ILE A 103 -6.49 -22.58 6.77
CA ILE A 103 -6.86 -23.26 5.51
C ILE A 103 -5.68 -24.08 4.99
N ASN A 104 -4.46 -23.57 5.10
CA ASN A 104 -3.26 -24.19 4.52
C ASN A 104 -2.64 -25.28 5.42
N ALA A 105 -2.91 -25.27 6.73
CA ALA A 105 -2.25 -26.18 7.66
C ALA A 105 -2.40 -27.66 7.28
N PRO A 106 -3.62 -28.16 6.92
CA PRO A 106 -3.73 -29.59 6.57
C PRO A 106 -2.92 -29.98 5.33
N THR A 107 -2.97 -29.17 4.27
CA THR A 107 -2.25 -29.48 3.03
C THR A 107 -0.75 -29.29 3.20
N GLN A 108 -0.35 -28.34 4.00
CA GLN A 108 1.07 -28.14 4.34
C GLN A 108 1.63 -29.34 5.09
N ALA A 109 0.87 -29.87 6.07
CA ALA A 109 1.30 -31.02 6.86
C ALA A 109 1.34 -32.31 6.05
N LEU A 110 0.37 -32.53 5.16
CA LEU A 110 0.25 -33.79 4.40
C LEU A 110 1.08 -33.79 3.11
N LEU A 111 1.18 -32.67 2.43
CA LEU A 111 1.72 -32.58 1.07
C LEU A 111 2.91 -31.62 0.94
N GLY A 112 3.27 -30.92 2.03
CA GLY A 112 4.38 -29.97 2.03
C GLY A 112 4.11 -28.69 1.21
N ARG A 113 2.84 -28.45 0.83
CA ARG A 113 2.47 -27.29 0.03
C ARG A 113 1.17 -26.67 0.58
N PRO A 114 1.04 -25.35 0.55
CA PRO A 114 -0.21 -24.72 0.95
C PRO A 114 -1.33 -25.02 -0.07
N LEU A 115 -2.57 -24.90 0.36
CA LEU A 115 -3.72 -24.99 -0.56
C LEU A 115 -3.81 -23.69 -1.38
N ILE A 116 -3.66 -22.55 -0.70
CA ILE A 116 -3.76 -21.20 -1.29
C ILE A 116 -2.53 -20.39 -0.89
N GLY A 117 -1.84 -19.82 -1.88
CA GLY A 117 -0.69 -18.95 -1.64
C GLY A 117 0.34 -19.03 -2.76
N ASP A 118 1.06 -17.97 -2.96
CA ASP A 118 2.11 -17.94 -3.99
C ASP A 118 3.37 -18.69 -3.53
N GLY A 119 4.10 -19.22 -4.47
CA GLY A 119 5.38 -19.86 -4.23
C GLY A 119 6.44 -18.85 -3.83
N ALA A 120 7.31 -19.24 -2.92
CA ALA A 120 8.40 -18.37 -2.46
C ALA A 120 9.40 -18.11 -3.59
N ASN A 121 9.84 -16.87 -3.70
CA ASN A 121 10.93 -16.53 -4.62
C ASN A 121 12.23 -17.11 -4.12
N ALA A 122 13.06 -17.61 -5.03
CA ALA A 122 14.38 -18.13 -4.69
C ALA A 122 15.30 -16.99 -4.22
N THR A 123 16.08 -17.27 -3.17
CA THR A 123 17.00 -16.30 -2.60
C THR A 123 18.48 -16.68 -2.84
N THR A 124 18.76 -17.94 -3.16
CA THR A 124 20.12 -18.38 -3.45
C THR A 124 20.42 -18.27 -4.95
N PRO A 125 21.61 -17.80 -5.35
CA PRO A 125 21.93 -17.66 -6.78
C PRO A 125 21.70 -18.98 -7.55
N GLY A 126 20.98 -18.89 -8.67
CA GLY A 126 20.62 -20.05 -9.48
C GLY A 126 19.55 -20.94 -8.87
N GLY A 127 19.00 -20.57 -7.71
CA GLY A 127 17.98 -21.35 -7.02
C GLY A 127 16.64 -21.32 -7.73
N ALA A 128 15.87 -22.41 -7.61
CA ALA A 128 14.54 -22.53 -8.21
C ALA A 128 13.49 -21.79 -7.36
N GLY A 129 12.54 -21.16 -8.01
CA GLY A 129 11.36 -20.60 -7.34
C GLY A 129 10.48 -21.70 -6.76
N GLY A 130 9.83 -21.42 -5.65
CA GLY A 130 8.93 -22.35 -4.99
C GLY A 130 7.62 -22.57 -5.78
N ALA A 131 7.00 -23.72 -5.57
CA ALA A 131 5.70 -24.01 -6.17
C ALA A 131 4.61 -23.20 -5.51
N GLY A 132 3.64 -22.71 -6.29
CA GLY A 132 2.42 -22.09 -5.76
C GLY A 132 1.53 -23.09 -5.06
N GLY A 133 0.49 -22.59 -4.39
CA GLY A 133 -0.47 -23.41 -3.68
C GLY A 133 -1.14 -24.42 -4.60
N LEU A 134 -1.69 -25.47 -4.01
CA LEU A 134 -2.30 -26.55 -4.80
C LEU A 134 -3.48 -26.07 -5.62
N LEU A 135 -4.34 -25.25 -5.01
CA LEU A 135 -5.55 -24.77 -5.67
C LEU A 135 -5.33 -23.39 -6.32
N PHE A 136 -4.90 -22.42 -5.54
CA PHE A 136 -4.63 -21.05 -6.01
C PHE A 136 -3.22 -20.63 -5.62
N GLY A 137 -2.46 -20.15 -6.60
CA GLY A 137 -1.18 -19.52 -6.32
C GLY A 137 -0.27 -19.47 -7.54
N ASN A 138 0.48 -18.42 -7.64
CA ASN A 138 1.50 -18.26 -8.67
C ASN A 138 2.79 -18.97 -8.24
N GLY A 139 3.56 -19.43 -9.20
CA GLY A 139 4.89 -19.95 -8.92
C GLY A 139 5.85 -18.83 -8.53
N GLY A 140 6.78 -19.11 -7.63
CA GLY A 140 7.82 -18.16 -7.23
C GLY A 140 8.85 -17.93 -8.32
N ALA A 141 9.54 -16.78 -8.28
CA ALA A 141 10.60 -16.45 -9.23
C ALA A 141 11.86 -17.25 -8.94
N GLY A 142 12.55 -17.71 -9.99
CA GLY A 142 13.90 -18.25 -9.88
C GLY A 142 14.91 -17.13 -9.62
N ALA A 143 15.96 -17.42 -8.86
CA ALA A 143 17.00 -16.43 -8.54
C ALA A 143 17.98 -16.26 -9.71
N ALA A 144 18.56 -15.08 -9.79
CA ALA A 144 19.64 -14.81 -10.75
C ALA A 144 20.84 -15.70 -10.45
N GLY A 145 21.54 -16.12 -11.48
CA GLY A 145 22.78 -16.91 -11.36
C GLY A 145 23.95 -16.07 -10.84
N ALA A 146 24.88 -16.71 -10.12
CA ALA A 146 26.18 -16.11 -9.82
C ALA A 146 27.00 -15.96 -11.10
N PRO A 147 28.11 -15.20 -11.09
CA PRO A 147 28.95 -15.06 -12.29
C PRO A 147 29.29 -16.42 -12.92
N GLY A 148 28.97 -16.57 -14.19
CA GLY A 148 29.15 -17.82 -14.96
C GLY A 148 28.07 -18.86 -14.72
N GLN A 149 27.15 -18.66 -13.79
CA GLN A 149 26.11 -19.62 -13.43
C GLN A 149 24.78 -19.27 -14.13
N ALA A 150 24.02 -20.31 -14.50
CA ALA A 150 22.67 -20.10 -15.02
C ALA A 150 21.73 -19.59 -13.96
N GLY A 151 20.73 -18.79 -14.37
CA GLY A 151 19.63 -18.40 -13.51
C GLY A 151 18.76 -19.60 -13.17
N GLY A 152 18.13 -19.55 -12.01
CA GLY A 152 17.26 -20.63 -11.53
C GLY A 152 15.92 -20.66 -12.27
N PRO A 153 15.28 -21.82 -12.37
CA PRO A 153 13.95 -21.92 -12.97
C PRO A 153 12.89 -21.28 -12.09
N GLY A 154 11.83 -20.76 -12.70
CA GLY A 154 10.65 -20.32 -11.97
C GLY A 154 9.85 -21.52 -11.45
N GLY A 155 9.14 -21.34 -10.35
CA GLY A 155 8.31 -22.37 -9.75
C GLY A 155 7.01 -22.58 -10.54
N PRO A 156 6.41 -23.79 -10.46
CA PRO A 156 5.11 -24.04 -11.08
C PRO A 156 3.97 -23.38 -10.31
N ALA A 157 2.90 -23.04 -11.02
CA ALA A 157 1.69 -22.53 -10.39
C ALA A 157 0.87 -23.64 -9.73
N GLY A 158 -0.19 -23.24 -9.03
CA GLY A 158 -1.23 -24.14 -8.60
C GLY A 158 -2.19 -24.50 -9.74
N LEU A 159 -3.36 -25.00 -9.38
CA LEU A 159 -4.43 -25.26 -10.37
C LEU A 159 -4.82 -23.96 -11.08
N TRP A 160 -4.94 -22.88 -10.31
CA TRP A 160 -5.17 -21.52 -10.81
C TRP A 160 -3.95 -20.66 -10.47
N GLY A 161 -3.29 -20.10 -11.49
CA GLY A 161 -2.16 -19.18 -11.28
C GLY A 161 -1.18 -19.22 -12.44
N ASN A 162 -0.21 -18.33 -12.39
CA ASN A 162 0.83 -18.21 -13.40
C ASN A 162 2.10 -18.87 -12.92
N GLY A 163 2.84 -19.51 -13.81
CA GLY A 163 4.18 -20.01 -13.49
C GLY A 163 5.10 -18.84 -13.17
N GLY A 164 6.04 -19.04 -12.28
CA GLY A 164 7.01 -18.03 -11.90
C GLY A 164 8.02 -17.75 -13.02
N PRO A 165 8.57 -16.54 -13.09
CA PRO A 165 9.60 -16.23 -14.07
C PRO A 165 10.91 -16.93 -13.72
N GLY A 166 11.69 -17.30 -14.75
CA GLY A 166 13.06 -17.80 -14.53
C GLY A 166 13.97 -16.64 -14.16
N GLY A 167 15.02 -16.96 -13.40
CA GLY A 167 16.03 -16.00 -13.00
C GLY A 167 16.96 -15.63 -14.16
N ALA A 168 17.55 -14.45 -14.08
CA ALA A 168 18.53 -13.99 -15.08
C ALA A 168 19.82 -14.81 -14.97
N GLY A 169 20.49 -15.05 -16.08
CA GLY A 169 21.83 -15.66 -16.04
C GLY A 169 22.85 -14.70 -15.44
N GLY A 170 23.85 -15.26 -14.79
CA GLY A 170 24.93 -14.49 -14.18
C GLY A 170 25.86 -13.92 -15.25
N SER A 171 26.62 -12.88 -14.86
CA SER A 171 27.60 -12.24 -15.73
C SER A 171 28.67 -13.28 -16.16
N GLY A 172 29.22 -13.10 -17.34
CA GLY A 172 30.24 -14.01 -17.87
C GLY A 172 29.67 -15.25 -18.57
N GLY A 173 28.45 -15.15 -19.13
CA GLY A 173 27.89 -16.16 -20.01
C GLY A 173 26.85 -17.08 -19.41
N GLY A 174 26.35 -16.79 -18.22
CA GLY A 174 25.26 -17.57 -17.64
C GLY A 174 23.96 -17.43 -18.46
N THR A 175 23.24 -18.53 -18.68
CA THR A 175 21.95 -18.54 -19.38
C THR A 175 20.82 -18.20 -18.41
N GLY A 176 19.73 -17.61 -18.94
CA GLY A 176 18.53 -17.37 -18.12
C GLY A 176 17.85 -18.68 -17.76
N GLY A 177 17.23 -18.71 -16.60
CA GLY A 177 16.44 -19.85 -16.13
C GLY A 177 15.12 -19.98 -16.90
N ALA A 178 14.58 -21.19 -16.94
CA ALA A 178 13.28 -21.46 -17.56
C ALA A 178 12.14 -20.89 -16.72
N GLY A 179 11.07 -20.44 -17.37
CA GLY A 179 9.84 -20.06 -16.64
C GLY A 179 9.14 -21.30 -16.09
N GLY A 180 8.43 -21.13 -15.01
CA GLY A 180 7.63 -22.19 -14.37
C GLY A 180 6.39 -22.51 -15.17
N ALA A 181 5.85 -23.71 -14.95
CA ALA A 181 4.59 -24.15 -15.59
C ALA A 181 3.40 -23.36 -15.04
N GLY A 182 2.53 -22.88 -15.93
CA GLY A 182 1.28 -22.22 -15.54
C GLY A 182 0.24 -23.23 -15.07
N GLY A 183 -0.73 -22.74 -14.33
CA GLY A 183 -1.85 -23.55 -13.85
C GLY A 183 -2.86 -23.86 -14.96
N TRP A 184 -3.58 -24.94 -14.75
CA TRP A 184 -4.58 -25.41 -15.72
C TRP A 184 -5.69 -24.39 -15.99
N UNK A 185 -5.97 -23.89 -15.05
CA UNK A 185 -7.04 -23.02 -15.13
C UNK A 185 -6.65 -21.62 -15.64
N UNK A 186 -5.56 -21.32 -15.48
CA UNK A 186 -5.03 -20.14 -15.98
C UNK A 186 -4.80 -20.22 -17.44
N UNK A 187 -4.61 -21.24 -17.73
CA UNK A 187 -4.49 -21.55 -19.06
C UNK A 187 -5.79 -21.48 -19.77
N UNK A 188 -6.60 -21.76 -19.14
CA UNK A 188 -7.92 -21.69 -19.61
C UNK A 188 -8.41 -20.29 -19.79
N UNK A 189 -7.94 -19.67 -19.06
CA UNK A 189 -8.31 -18.37 -19.13
C UNK A 189 -7.66 -17.63 -20.26
N UNK A 190 -6.72 -18.02 -20.46
CA UNK A 190 -6.04 -17.51 -21.50
C UNK A 190 -6.31 -18.18 -22.77
N UNK A 191 -6.57 -19.17 -22.48
CA UNK A 191 -6.86 -20.02 -23.54
C UNK A 191 -8.34 -20.22 -23.72
N UNK A 192 -8.84 -19.89 -23.04
CA UNK A 192 -10.17 -20.04 -23.20
C UNK A 192 -10.63 -19.53 -24.49
N UNK A 193 -9.91 -18.91 -24.71
CA UNK A 193 -10.09 -18.49 -25.96
C UNK A 193 -9.56 -19.42 -26.96
N UNK A 194 -8.97 -20.05 -26.54
CA UNK A 194 -8.44 -20.91 -27.40
C UNK A 194 -8.90 -22.27 -27.10
N UNK A 195 -9.88 -22.28 -27.10
CA UNK A 195 -10.50 -23.43 -26.86
C UNK A 195 -9.63 -24.52 -26.74
N UNK A 196 -9.70 -24.79 -25.80
CA UNK A 196 -9.27 -25.85 -25.55
C UNK A 196 -8.23 -26.41 -26.30
N UNK A 197 -7.68 -25.81 -26.51
CA UNK A 197 -6.78 -26.38 -27.19
C UNK A 197 -5.91 -27.13 -26.39
N UNK A 198 -5.81 -27.97 -26.60
CA UNK A 198 -4.96 -28.77 -26.14
C UNK A 198 -3.97 -28.04 -25.34
N UNK A 199 -3.98 -28.17 -24.51
CA UNK A 199 -3.19 -27.87 -23.75
C UNK A 199 -1.94 -27.57 -24.20
N GLU A 200 -1.77 -26.77 -24.78
CA GLU A 200 -0.46 -26.27 -25.10
C GLU A 200 0.16 -25.77 -23.81
N ARG A 201 1.19 -26.40 -23.44
CA ARG A 201 2.06 -25.96 -22.34
C ARG A 201 2.67 -24.63 -22.75
N PHE A 202 2.11 -23.55 -22.24
CA PHE A 202 2.73 -22.23 -22.42
C PHE A 202 3.98 -22.18 -21.55
N THR A 203 5.10 -22.53 -22.13
CA THR A 203 6.39 -22.12 -21.62
C THR A 203 6.55 -20.67 -22.05
N SER A 204 6.32 -19.73 -21.13
CA SER A 204 6.63 -18.33 -21.38
C SER A 204 8.16 -18.21 -21.38
N SER A 205 8.73 -18.46 -22.53
CA SER A 205 10.14 -18.19 -22.79
C SER A 205 10.26 -16.72 -23.22
N THR A 206 10.28 -15.83 -22.24
CA THR A 206 10.72 -14.47 -22.55
C THR A 206 12.26 -14.50 -22.58
N ASN A 207 12.77 -14.91 -23.72
CA ASN A 207 14.20 -14.88 -23.99
C ASN A 207 14.58 -13.41 -24.27
N HIS A 208 14.90 -12.67 -23.21
CA HIS A 208 15.44 -11.33 -23.42
C HIS A 208 16.94 -11.46 -23.68
N ARG A 209 17.29 -11.67 -24.95
CA ARG A 209 18.66 -11.58 -25.41
C ARG A 209 19.08 -10.11 -25.36
N LEU A 210 19.68 -9.71 -24.26
CA LEU A 210 20.44 -8.47 -24.30
C LEU A 210 21.74 -8.73 -25.04
N ARG A 211 21.80 -8.34 -26.28
CA ARG A 211 23.06 -8.24 -27.01
C ARG A 211 23.86 -7.13 -26.36
N GLY A 212 24.90 -7.49 -25.65
CA GLY A 212 25.92 -6.55 -25.26
C GLY A 212 26.80 -6.30 -26.48
N THR A 213 26.78 -5.08 -26.98
CA THR A 213 27.78 -4.61 -27.95
C THR A 213 28.75 -3.69 -27.23
N LEU A 214 30.01 -4.10 -27.21
CA LEU A 214 31.26 -3.32 -27.02
C LEU A 214 31.28 -2.38 -25.79
#